data_b2a8e1bf83574d52dd50d096adfccd44
#
_entry.id   b2a8e1bf83574d52dd50d096adfccd44
#
_cell.length_a   1.000
_cell.length_b   1.000
_cell.length_c   1.000
_cell.angle_alpha   90.00
_cell.angle_beta   90.00
_cell.angle_gamma   90.00
#
_symmetry.space_group_name_H-M   'P 1'
#
loop_
_entity.id
_entity.type
_entity.pdbx_description
1 polymer ?
#
loop_
_entity_poly.entity_id
_entity_poly.type
_entity_poly.pdbx_seq_one_letter_code
_entity_poly.pdbx_strand_id
1 'polypeptide(L)'
;MCDFETQKDVDEHLRNNSELSRREFTTLATGAGMAMIMPSIASAQSISERAVQIRTPDGVADCHFAYPSTGSHAAVLVWPDILALRPAFKEMGRRLAREGYAVLTVNPFYRDARSP
;
A
#
# COMPACT_ATOMS: atom_id res chain seq x y z
N MET A 1 23.51 4.33 9.30
CA MET A 1 24.19 5.63 9.40
C MET A 1 23.42 6.55 8.48
N CYS A 2 22.58 7.43 9.05
CA CYS A 2 21.88 8.41 8.23
C CYS A 2 22.87 9.53 7.92
N ASP A 3 23.21 9.67 6.65
CA ASP A 3 24.13 10.69 6.21
C ASP A 3 23.52 12.08 6.43
N PHE A 4 24.34 12.99 6.92
CA PHE A 4 24.00 14.40 7.14
C PHE A 4 23.50 15.09 5.84
N GLU A 5 23.88 14.58 4.69
CA GLU A 5 23.42 15.05 3.38
C GLU A 5 21.96 14.69 3.12
N THR A 6 21.53 13.47 3.45
CA THR A 6 20.12 13.04 3.31
C THR A 6 19.18 13.89 4.14
N GLN A 7 19.61 14.33 5.33
CA GLN A 7 18.80 15.20 6.19
C GLN A 7 18.65 16.61 5.61
N LYS A 8 19.72 17.09 4.98
CA LYS A 8 19.72 18.39 4.30
C LYS A 8 18.83 18.41 3.06
N ASP A 9 18.83 17.32 2.29
CA ASP A 9 17.97 17.15 1.11
C ASP A 9 16.49 17.04 1.50
N VAL A 10 16.17 16.36 2.61
CA VAL A 10 14.81 16.29 3.17
C VAL A 10 14.35 17.66 3.65
N ASP A 11 15.19 18.41 4.36
CA ASP A 11 14.87 19.75 4.85
C ASP A 11 14.69 20.75 3.72
N GLU A 12 15.45 20.62 2.65
CA GLU A 12 15.32 21.45 1.44
C GLU A 12 14.07 21.11 0.66
N HIS A 13 13.74 19.81 0.54
CA HIS A 13 12.50 19.35 -0.09
C HIS A 13 11.27 19.79 0.71
N LEU A 14 11.30 19.72 2.03
CA LEU A 14 10.21 20.19 2.90
C LEU A 14 10.06 21.70 2.86
N ARG A 15 11.13 22.45 2.66
CA ARG A 15 11.11 23.91 2.55
C ARG A 15 10.56 24.39 1.19
N ASN A 16 10.90 23.67 0.12
CA ASN A 16 10.43 23.97 -1.24
C ASN A 16 8.98 23.53 -1.49
N ASN A 17 8.49 22.52 -0.75
CA ASN A 17 7.11 22.04 -0.84
C ASN A 17 6.17 22.64 0.22
N SER A 18 6.61 23.63 0.99
CA SER A 18 5.78 24.33 1.97
C SER A 18 4.80 25.35 1.35
N GLU A 19 4.31 25.09 0.13
CA GLU A 19 3.31 25.97 -0.52
C GLU A 19 1.94 25.95 0.15
N LEU A 20 1.72 25.06 1.12
CA LEU A 20 0.52 25.10 1.95
C LEU A 20 0.92 24.97 3.42
N SER A 21 0.99 26.10 4.12
CA SER A 21 1.15 26.09 5.56
C SER A 21 -0.07 25.43 6.22
N ARG A 22 0.10 24.85 7.42
CA ARG A 22 -1.03 24.28 8.19
C ARG A 22 -2.16 25.30 8.41
N ARG A 23 -1.84 26.61 8.44
CA ARG A 23 -2.82 27.69 8.54
C ARG A 23 -3.61 27.89 7.25
N GLU A 24 -2.96 27.79 6.09
CA GLU A 24 -3.62 27.90 4.80
C GLU A 24 -4.50 26.70 4.51
N PHE A 25 -4.09 25.51 4.94
CA PHE A 25 -4.95 24.32 4.88
C PHE A 25 -6.20 24.49 5.76
N THR A 26 -6.07 25.09 6.95
CA THR A 26 -7.22 25.31 7.87
C THR A 26 -8.16 26.38 7.32
N THR A 27 -7.66 27.43 6.66
CA THR A 27 -8.50 28.46 6.03
C THR A 27 -9.18 27.99 4.77
N LEU A 28 -8.57 27.12 3.99
CA LEU A 28 -9.21 26.43 2.85
C LEU A 28 -10.28 25.43 3.31
N ALA A 29 -10.11 24.82 4.48
CA ALA A 29 -11.07 23.87 5.03
C ALA A 29 -12.33 24.51 5.63
N THR A 30 -12.28 25.80 6.00
CA THR A 30 -13.43 26.54 6.54
C THR A 30 -14.23 27.32 5.49
N GLY A 31 -13.70 27.47 4.28
CA GLY A 31 -14.46 28.06 3.17
C GLY A 31 -15.16 26.99 2.35
N ALA A 32 -16.42 27.17 2.03
CA ALA A 32 -17.42 26.44 1.25
C ALA A 32 -16.97 25.37 0.21
N GLY A 33 -15.73 24.89 0.24
CA GLY A 33 -15.15 23.92 -0.69
C GLY A 33 -15.02 22.49 -0.15
N MET A 34 -15.34 22.21 1.10
CA MET A 34 -15.19 20.88 1.72
C MET A 34 -16.16 19.81 1.19
N ALA A 35 -17.20 20.19 0.46
CA ALA A 35 -18.14 19.24 -0.10
C ALA A 35 -17.63 18.51 -1.36
N MET A 36 -16.54 18.95 -1.97
CA MET A 36 -16.04 18.40 -3.24
C MET A 36 -14.79 17.51 -3.13
N ILE A 37 -14.18 17.41 -1.94
CA ILE A 37 -12.94 16.64 -1.75
C ILE A 37 -13.13 15.46 -0.78
N MET A 38 -14.36 15.15 -0.40
CA MET A 38 -14.60 13.84 0.20
C MET A 38 -14.60 12.83 -0.95
N PRO A 39 -13.57 11.95 -1.04
CA PRO A 39 -13.74 10.75 -1.84
C PRO A 39 -15.02 10.11 -1.30
N SER A 40 -15.95 9.84 -2.19
CA SER A 40 -17.20 9.17 -1.83
C SER A 40 -16.83 7.91 -1.04
N ILE A 41 -17.13 7.90 0.26
CA ILE A 41 -16.96 6.73 1.15
C ILE A 41 -17.87 5.58 0.70
N ALA A 42 -18.47 5.69 -0.46
CA ALA A 42 -19.61 4.91 -0.93
C ALA A 42 -19.26 3.85 -1.97
N SER A 43 -18.03 3.37 -2.07
CA SER A 43 -17.80 2.11 -2.76
C SER A 43 -16.60 1.40 -2.17
N ALA A 44 -16.84 0.70 -1.06
CA ALA A 44 -15.98 -0.44 -0.73
C ALA A 44 -16.06 -1.37 -1.94
N GLN A 45 -15.09 -1.28 -2.82
CA GLN A 45 -15.01 -2.09 -4.02
C GLN A 45 -15.02 -3.56 -3.59
N SER A 46 -15.91 -4.36 -4.17
CA SER A 46 -15.90 -5.79 -3.90
C SER A 46 -14.54 -6.35 -4.32
N ILE A 47 -13.88 -7.04 -3.40
CA ILE A 47 -12.59 -7.65 -3.64
C ILE A 47 -12.71 -9.16 -3.75
N SER A 48 -11.82 -9.73 -4.54
CA SER A 48 -11.57 -11.17 -4.59
C SER A 48 -10.20 -11.45 -3.99
N GLU A 49 -10.08 -12.58 -3.31
CA GLU A 49 -8.80 -13.00 -2.74
C GLU A 49 -8.57 -14.50 -2.93
N ARG A 50 -7.31 -14.88 -3.05
CA ARG A 50 -6.92 -16.28 -3.16
C ARG A 50 -5.47 -16.50 -2.75
N ALA A 51 -5.18 -17.69 -2.24
CA ALA A 51 -3.81 -18.18 -2.16
C ALA A 51 -3.33 -18.55 -3.56
N VAL A 52 -2.13 -18.12 -3.92
CA VAL A 52 -1.48 -18.44 -5.20
C VAL A 52 -0.09 -19.00 -4.96
N GLN A 53 0.34 -19.88 -5.86
CA GLN A 53 1.68 -20.44 -5.87
C GLN A 53 2.39 -20.01 -7.16
N ILE A 54 3.55 -19.40 -7.00
CA ILE A 54 4.36 -18.89 -8.11
C ILE A 54 5.63 -19.71 -8.22
N ARG A 55 5.83 -20.34 -9.37
CA ARG A 55 7.08 -21.04 -9.65
C ARG A 55 8.20 -20.06 -9.93
N THR A 56 9.30 -20.24 -9.22
CA THR A 56 10.53 -19.50 -9.40
C THR A 56 11.67 -20.47 -9.68
N PRO A 57 12.84 -20.02 -10.16
CA PRO A 57 14.01 -20.88 -10.31
C PRO A 57 14.43 -21.58 -9.03
N ASP A 58 14.15 -20.99 -7.86
CA ASP A 58 14.57 -21.47 -6.54
C ASP A 58 13.49 -22.27 -5.80
N GLY A 59 12.32 -22.47 -6.41
CA GLY A 59 11.22 -23.21 -5.77
C GLY A 59 9.85 -22.66 -6.07
N VAL A 60 8.88 -22.94 -5.19
CA VAL A 60 7.49 -22.50 -5.32
C VAL A 60 7.17 -21.54 -4.19
N ALA A 61 6.97 -20.26 -4.54
CA ALA A 61 6.58 -19.23 -3.59
C ALA A 61 5.08 -19.30 -3.33
N ASP A 62 4.70 -19.41 -2.06
CA ASP A 62 3.34 -19.27 -1.59
C ASP A 62 3.05 -17.77 -1.35
N CYS A 63 1.93 -17.31 -1.90
CA CYS A 63 1.54 -15.91 -1.90
C CYS A 63 0.05 -15.76 -1.62
N HIS A 64 -0.34 -14.57 -1.19
CA HIS A 64 -1.72 -14.16 -1.09
C HIS A 64 -1.99 -13.05 -2.12
N PHE A 65 -3.02 -13.24 -2.95
CA PHE A 65 -3.41 -12.29 -3.97
C PHE A 65 -4.80 -11.74 -3.67
N ALA A 66 -4.90 -10.42 -3.48
CA ALA A 66 -6.14 -9.70 -3.25
C ALA A 66 -6.29 -8.62 -4.33
N TYR A 67 -7.46 -8.52 -4.94
CA TYR A 67 -7.70 -7.61 -6.06
C TYR A 67 -9.17 -7.22 -6.16
N PRO A 68 -9.52 -6.07 -6.76
CA PRO A 68 -10.90 -5.75 -7.08
C PRO A 68 -11.50 -6.76 -8.04
N SER A 69 -12.77 -7.11 -7.81
CA SER A 69 -13.44 -8.20 -8.55
C SER A 69 -13.65 -7.93 -10.04
N THR A 70 -13.54 -6.66 -10.45
CA THR A 70 -13.77 -6.24 -11.86
C THR A 70 -12.75 -5.20 -12.28
N GLY A 71 -12.41 -5.18 -13.56
CA GLY A 71 -11.54 -4.18 -14.17
C GLY A 71 -10.05 -4.54 -14.14
N SER A 72 -9.23 -3.62 -14.65
CA SER A 72 -7.77 -3.69 -14.63
C SER A 72 -7.23 -2.70 -13.63
N HIS A 73 -6.29 -3.12 -12.81
CA HIS A 73 -5.80 -2.35 -11.67
C HIS A 73 -4.28 -2.31 -11.64
N ALA A 74 -3.74 -1.23 -11.07
CA ALA A 74 -2.32 -1.14 -10.81
C ALA A 74 -1.89 -2.22 -9.82
N ALA A 75 -0.76 -2.86 -10.11
CA ALA A 75 -0.22 -3.94 -9.29
C ALA A 75 0.63 -3.39 -8.14
N VAL A 76 0.49 -3.99 -6.97
CA VAL A 76 1.31 -3.73 -5.79
C VAL A 76 1.90 -5.03 -5.28
N LEU A 77 3.21 -5.07 -5.10
CA LEU A 77 3.90 -6.16 -4.41
C LEU A 77 4.15 -5.77 -2.97
N VAL A 78 3.59 -6.53 -2.04
CA VAL A 78 3.83 -6.37 -0.60
C VAL A 78 4.88 -7.38 -0.15
N TRP A 79 5.98 -6.86 0.38
CA TRP A 79 7.05 -7.66 0.95
C TRP A 79 6.94 -7.66 2.48
N PRO A 80 6.55 -8.77 3.11
CA PRO A 80 6.39 -8.86 4.55
C PRO A 80 7.69 -8.75 5.34
N ASP A 81 7.55 -8.61 6.64
CA ASP A 81 8.65 -8.60 7.59
C ASP A 81 9.21 -10.02 7.86
N ILE A 82 10.11 -10.12 8.83
CA ILE A 82 10.76 -11.38 9.24
C ILE A 82 9.78 -12.48 9.70
N LEU A 83 8.53 -12.13 10.01
CA LEU A 83 7.50 -13.10 10.42
C LEU A 83 6.67 -13.63 9.22
N ALA A 84 7.12 -13.37 8.01
CA ALA A 84 6.57 -13.87 6.76
C ALA A 84 5.10 -13.47 6.46
N LEU A 85 4.43 -14.26 5.62
CA LEU A 85 3.06 -14.02 5.16
C LEU A 85 2.03 -14.37 6.24
N ARG A 86 1.91 -13.56 7.26
CA ARG A 86 0.95 -13.72 8.37
C ARG A 86 -0.37 -12.97 8.12
N PRO A 87 -1.42 -13.22 8.91
CA PRO A 87 -2.73 -12.59 8.73
C PRO A 87 -2.71 -11.06 8.65
N ALA A 88 -1.83 -10.38 9.38
CA ALA A 88 -1.69 -8.93 9.35
C ALA A 88 -1.33 -8.41 7.94
N PHE A 89 -0.42 -9.08 7.23
CA PHE A 89 -0.05 -8.70 5.86
C PHE A 89 -1.12 -9.06 4.83
N LYS A 90 -1.85 -10.15 5.04
CA LYS A 90 -3.02 -10.49 4.23
C LYS A 90 -4.10 -9.41 4.35
N GLU A 91 -4.36 -8.92 5.56
CA GLU A 91 -5.31 -7.82 5.80
C GLU A 91 -4.83 -6.50 5.19
N MET A 92 -3.54 -6.21 5.26
CA MET A 92 -2.95 -5.05 4.58
C MET A 92 -3.17 -5.11 3.06
N GLY A 93 -2.97 -6.28 2.46
CA GLY A 93 -3.28 -6.53 1.05
C GLY A 93 -4.76 -6.31 0.71
N ARG A 94 -5.67 -6.77 1.57
CA ARG A 94 -7.12 -6.54 1.42
C ARG A 94 -7.48 -5.05 1.45
N ARG A 95 -6.89 -4.27 2.36
CA ARG A 95 -7.14 -2.83 2.44
C ARG A 95 -6.73 -2.12 1.16
N LEU A 96 -5.53 -2.41 0.66
CA LEU A 96 -5.07 -1.85 -0.61
C LEU A 96 -5.94 -2.31 -1.80
N ALA A 97 -6.43 -3.54 -1.78
CA ALA A 97 -7.34 -4.02 -2.83
C ALA A 97 -8.69 -3.28 -2.80
N ARG A 98 -9.22 -2.93 -1.63
CA ARG A 98 -10.42 -2.10 -1.50
C ARG A 98 -10.24 -0.68 -2.02
N GLU A 99 -8.99 -0.19 -2.01
CA GLU A 99 -8.60 1.11 -2.61
C GLU A 99 -8.35 1.03 -4.12
N GLY A 100 -8.52 -0.14 -4.72
CA GLY A 100 -8.45 -0.32 -6.17
C GLY A 100 -7.14 -0.87 -6.72
N TYR A 101 -6.31 -1.49 -5.90
CA TYR A 101 -5.05 -2.10 -6.34
C TYR A 101 -5.15 -3.63 -6.46
N ALA A 102 -4.39 -4.21 -7.39
CA ALA A 102 -4.17 -5.65 -7.44
C ALA A 102 -2.92 -5.98 -6.61
N VAL A 103 -3.08 -6.66 -5.48
CA VAL A 103 -2.04 -6.78 -4.45
C VAL A 103 -1.57 -8.20 -4.29
N LEU A 104 -0.28 -8.43 -4.53
CA LEU A 104 0.38 -9.70 -4.26
C LEU A 104 1.23 -9.56 -3.00
N THR A 105 0.91 -10.33 -1.98
CA THR A 105 1.71 -10.45 -0.76
C THR A 105 2.45 -11.78 -0.80
N VAL A 106 3.78 -11.74 -0.75
CA VAL A 106 4.62 -12.92 -0.93
C VAL A 106 5.09 -13.49 0.41
N ASN A 107 5.42 -14.78 0.43
CA ASN A 107 6.23 -15.36 1.49
C ASN A 107 7.72 -15.21 1.13
N PRO A 108 8.50 -14.34 1.78
CA PRO A 108 9.91 -14.17 1.44
C PRO A 108 10.79 -15.39 1.79
N PHE A 109 10.29 -16.27 2.63
CA PHE A 109 11.00 -17.48 3.10
C PHE A 109 10.53 -18.77 2.42
N TYR A 110 9.87 -18.67 1.27
CA TYR A 110 9.29 -19.81 0.56
C TYR A 110 10.28 -20.94 0.24
N ARG A 111 11.59 -20.64 0.21
CA ARG A 111 12.64 -21.64 -0.01
C ARG A 111 12.84 -22.54 1.20
N ASP A 112 12.62 -22.03 2.42
CA ASP A 112 12.89 -22.70 3.67
C ASP A 112 11.62 -23.20 4.35
N ALA A 113 10.54 -22.40 4.28
CA ALA A 113 9.27 -22.72 4.95
C ALA A 113 8.07 -22.15 4.20
N ARG A 114 6.96 -22.85 4.25
CA ARG A 114 5.65 -22.30 3.85
C ARG A 114 5.13 -21.35 4.92
N SER A 115 4.35 -20.38 4.49
CA SER A 115 3.67 -19.49 5.43
C SER A 115 2.59 -20.23 6.22
N PRO A 116 2.33 -19.79 7.45
CA PRO A 116 1.29 -20.35 8.29
C PRO A 116 -0.14 -20.11 7.75
#